data_c207ea3ff8bee132e8cc48f9b0b58ba6
#
_entry.id   c207ea3ff8bee132e8cc48f9b0b58ba6
#
_cell.length_a   1.000
_cell.length_b   1.000
_cell.length_c   1.000
_cell.angle_alpha   90.00
_cell.angle_beta   90.00
_cell.angle_gamma   90.00
#
_symmetry.space_group_name_H-M   'P 1'
#
loop_
_entity.id
_entity.type
_entity.pdbx_description
1 polymer ?
#
loop_
_entity_poly.entity_id
_entity_poly.type
_entity_poly.pdbx_seq_one_letter_code
_entity_poly.pdbx_strand_id
1 'polypeptide(L)'
;EVEIKAVADEAAAERLILSLHNELKGFKKNATITSFDVKILTALQQHHSHFKRGLLVEIPLGEYAIELAQQYGCCQIGWKDQLATDEIIKLTHQAKLDISVWTVNDVERAKYLQQLGIQGLITDVPSTMLRSLCL
;
A
#
# COMPACT_ATOMS: atom_id res chain seq x y z
N GLU A 1 1.68 5.09 6.42
CA GLU A 1 0.61 4.14 6.02
C GLU A 1 -0.18 3.69 7.24
N VAL A 2 -1.50 3.55 7.07
CA VAL A 2 -2.43 3.00 8.07
C VAL A 2 -3.09 1.78 7.46
N GLU A 3 -2.67 0.60 7.88
CA GLU A 3 -3.24 -0.65 7.40
C GLU A 3 -4.56 -0.94 8.12
N ILE A 4 -5.60 -1.21 7.34
CA ILE A 4 -6.89 -1.71 7.82
C ILE A 4 -6.98 -3.21 7.52
N LYS A 5 -7.15 -3.99 8.57
CA LYS A 5 -7.34 -5.45 8.45
C LYS A 5 -8.69 -5.78 7.83
N ALA A 6 -8.81 -7.01 7.32
CA ALA A 6 -10.06 -7.50 6.75
C ALA A 6 -11.22 -7.40 7.75
N VAL A 7 -12.40 -7.10 7.23
CA VAL A 7 -13.65 -7.00 7.99
C VAL A 7 -14.65 -8.07 7.56
N ALA A 8 -15.65 -8.35 8.43
CA ALA A 8 -16.62 -9.40 8.19
C ALA A 8 -17.47 -9.15 6.94
N ASP A 9 -17.97 -7.92 6.80
CA ASP A 9 -18.91 -7.55 5.74
C ASP A 9 -18.75 -6.06 5.32
N GLU A 10 -19.49 -5.65 4.32
CA GLU A 10 -19.49 -4.29 3.78
C GLU A 10 -19.99 -3.26 4.80
N ALA A 11 -20.97 -3.61 5.62
CA ALA A 11 -21.49 -2.71 6.66
C ALA A 11 -20.45 -2.45 7.75
N ALA A 12 -19.62 -3.45 8.08
CA ALA A 12 -18.49 -3.27 8.99
C ALA A 12 -17.41 -2.38 8.38
N ALA A 13 -17.12 -2.54 7.08
CA ALA A 13 -16.20 -1.66 6.36
C ALA A 13 -16.67 -0.20 6.40
N GLU A 14 -17.94 0.03 6.08
CA GLU A 14 -18.54 1.35 6.08
C GLU A 14 -18.45 2.04 7.45
N ARG A 15 -18.87 1.35 8.53
CA ARG A 15 -18.76 1.89 9.90
C ARG A 15 -17.31 2.23 10.28
N LEU A 16 -16.38 1.38 9.91
CA LEU A 16 -14.96 1.59 10.19
C LEU A 16 -14.42 2.81 9.46
N ILE A 17 -14.76 3.00 8.19
CA ILE A 17 -14.31 4.15 7.40
C ILE A 17 -14.90 5.45 7.93
N LEU A 18 -16.16 5.47 8.36
CA LEU A 18 -16.77 6.64 9.00
C LEU A 18 -16.05 7.02 10.31
N SER A 19 -15.70 6.02 11.14
CA SER A 19 -14.92 6.25 12.35
C SER A 19 -13.52 6.77 12.03
N LEU A 20 -12.86 6.17 11.04
CA LEU A 20 -11.51 6.55 10.60
C LEU A 20 -11.44 8.02 10.15
N HIS A 21 -12.46 8.51 9.46
CA HIS A 21 -12.52 9.91 9.04
C HIS A 21 -12.47 10.88 10.22
N ASN A 22 -13.09 10.52 11.35
CA ASN A 22 -13.05 11.32 12.56
C ASN A 22 -11.69 11.26 13.25
N GLU A 23 -11.16 10.06 13.43
CA GLU A 23 -9.88 9.84 14.13
C GLU A 23 -8.68 10.43 13.40
N LEU A 24 -8.65 10.31 12.08
CA LEU A 24 -7.54 10.79 11.24
C LEU A 24 -7.79 12.18 10.64
N LYS A 25 -8.72 12.94 11.18
CA LYS A 25 -9.12 14.26 10.67
C LYS A 25 -7.93 15.22 10.44
N GLY A 26 -6.94 15.21 11.33
CA GLY A 26 -5.72 16.02 11.24
C GLY A 26 -4.68 15.52 10.23
N PHE A 27 -4.81 14.29 9.72
CA PHE A 27 -3.80 13.62 8.89
C PHE A 27 -4.19 13.42 7.43
N LYS A 28 -5.31 14.01 6.98
CA LYS A 28 -5.91 13.78 5.65
C LYS A 28 -4.93 13.87 4.47
N LYS A 29 -3.96 14.76 4.53
CA LYS A 29 -2.97 14.96 3.46
C LYS A 29 -1.78 14.01 3.53
N ASN A 30 -1.51 13.44 4.70
CA ASN A 30 -0.30 12.69 5.00
C ASN A 30 -0.54 11.20 5.31
N ALA A 31 -1.80 10.77 5.30
CA ALA A 31 -2.15 9.38 5.54
C ALA A 31 -2.54 8.67 4.24
N THR A 32 -1.97 7.49 4.03
CA THR A 32 -2.42 6.52 3.03
C THR A 32 -3.07 5.36 3.76
N ILE A 33 -4.32 5.04 3.42
CA ILE A 33 -5.03 3.89 3.97
C ILE A 33 -4.76 2.69 3.07
N THR A 34 -4.20 1.65 3.64
CA THR A 34 -3.86 0.42 2.91
C THR A 34 -4.67 -0.77 3.41
N SER A 35 -5.03 -1.68 2.54
CA SER A 35 -5.73 -2.91 2.92
C SER A 35 -5.52 -4.02 1.87
N PHE A 36 -5.59 -5.27 2.35
CA PHE A 36 -5.76 -6.47 1.53
C PHE A 36 -7.23 -6.67 1.13
N ASP A 37 -8.15 -6.06 1.89
CA ASP A 37 -9.59 -6.28 1.73
C ASP A 37 -10.20 -5.21 0.83
N VAL A 38 -10.67 -5.64 -0.33
CA VAL A 38 -11.33 -4.76 -1.31
C VAL A 38 -12.61 -4.11 -0.77
N LYS A 39 -13.26 -4.69 0.25
CA LYS A 39 -14.41 -4.07 0.91
C LYS A 39 -14.04 -2.73 1.56
N ILE A 40 -12.85 -2.66 2.14
CA ILE A 40 -12.29 -1.42 2.70
C ILE A 40 -12.05 -0.38 1.61
N LEU A 41 -11.43 -0.80 0.49
CA LEU A 41 -11.15 0.09 -0.64
C LEU A 41 -12.44 0.60 -1.29
N THR A 42 -13.46 -0.28 -1.41
CA THR A 42 -14.80 0.07 -1.88
C THR A 42 -15.45 1.12 -0.97
N ALA A 43 -15.45 0.89 0.34
CA ALA A 43 -16.04 1.83 1.30
C ALA A 43 -15.34 3.20 1.26
N LEU A 44 -14.01 3.24 1.16
CA LEU A 44 -13.24 4.48 0.97
C LEU A 44 -13.63 5.22 -0.32
N GLN A 45 -13.91 4.48 -1.39
CA GLN A 45 -14.33 5.05 -2.66
C GLN A 45 -15.75 5.61 -2.60
N GLN A 46 -16.69 4.85 -2.06
CA GLN A 46 -18.11 5.22 -1.93
C GLN A 46 -18.32 6.43 -1.02
N HIS A 47 -17.56 6.53 0.05
CA HIS A 47 -17.61 7.66 0.97
C HIS A 47 -16.77 8.86 0.51
N HIS A 48 -16.30 8.87 -0.73
CA HIS A 48 -15.47 9.95 -1.29
C HIS A 48 -14.34 10.36 -0.35
N SER A 49 -13.67 9.37 0.22
CA SER A 49 -12.59 9.60 1.16
C SER A 49 -11.47 10.45 0.56
N HIS A 50 -11.02 11.45 1.30
CA HIS A 50 -9.89 12.29 0.91
C HIS A 50 -8.52 11.64 1.22
N PHE A 51 -8.53 10.48 1.88
CA PHE A 51 -7.30 9.74 2.11
C PHE A 51 -6.80 9.08 0.83
N LYS A 52 -5.49 9.07 0.65
CA LYS A 52 -4.85 8.21 -0.32
C LYS A 52 -5.17 6.74 -0.01
N ARG A 53 -5.28 5.91 -1.05
CA ARG A 53 -5.61 4.49 -0.93
C ARG A 53 -4.50 3.65 -1.51
N GLY A 54 -4.22 2.51 -0.87
CA GLY A 54 -3.27 1.52 -1.35
C GLY A 54 -3.83 0.10 -1.24
N LEU A 55 -3.64 -0.69 -2.29
CA LEU A 55 -3.93 -2.12 -2.29
C LEU A 55 -2.70 -2.87 -1.78
N LEU A 56 -2.87 -3.76 -0.80
CA LEU A 56 -1.82 -4.68 -0.35
C LEU A 56 -1.97 -6.04 -1.05
N VAL A 57 -0.86 -6.61 -1.50
CA VAL A 57 -0.83 -7.86 -2.27
C VAL A 57 0.11 -8.87 -1.63
N GLU A 58 -0.43 -10.02 -1.23
CA GLU A 58 0.33 -11.12 -0.60
C GLU A 58 0.29 -12.44 -1.41
N ILE A 59 -0.55 -12.51 -2.45
CA ILE A 59 -0.68 -13.67 -3.32
C ILE A 59 -0.31 -13.29 -4.77
N PRO A 60 0.14 -14.24 -5.59
CA PRO A 60 0.68 -13.97 -6.93
C PRO A 60 -0.42 -13.64 -7.95
N LEU A 61 -1.00 -12.45 -7.87
CA LEU A 61 -2.02 -11.95 -8.81
C LEU A 61 -1.41 -11.36 -10.09
N GLY A 62 -0.11 -11.07 -10.12
CA GLY A 62 0.53 -10.46 -11.28
C GLY A 62 -0.08 -9.10 -11.66
N GLU A 63 -0.26 -8.87 -12.96
CA GLU A 63 -0.84 -7.62 -13.49
C GLU A 63 -2.27 -7.36 -13.01
N TYR A 64 -3.03 -8.41 -12.69
CA TYR A 64 -4.40 -8.28 -12.20
C TYR A 64 -4.47 -7.45 -10.89
N ALA A 65 -3.44 -7.52 -10.03
CA ALA A 65 -3.39 -6.68 -8.85
C ALA A 65 -3.28 -5.17 -9.21
N ILE A 66 -2.59 -4.85 -10.30
CA ILE A 66 -2.46 -3.47 -10.79
C ILE A 66 -3.82 -2.97 -11.31
N GLU A 67 -4.53 -3.81 -12.07
CA GLU A 67 -5.88 -3.50 -12.55
C GLU A 67 -6.85 -3.27 -11.39
N LEU A 68 -6.81 -4.12 -10.35
CA LEU A 68 -7.60 -3.96 -9.13
C LEU A 68 -7.28 -2.64 -8.43
N ALA A 69 -6.00 -2.31 -8.25
CA ALA A 69 -5.61 -1.05 -7.62
C ALA A 69 -6.18 0.15 -8.37
N GLN A 70 -6.13 0.13 -9.70
CA GLN A 70 -6.71 1.19 -10.54
C GLN A 70 -8.24 1.23 -10.42
N GLN A 71 -8.92 0.08 -10.45
CA GLN A 71 -10.36 -0.02 -10.31
C GLN A 71 -10.88 0.60 -9.01
N TYR A 72 -10.17 0.38 -7.90
CA TYR A 72 -10.52 0.96 -6.59
C TYR A 72 -9.96 2.37 -6.36
N GLY A 73 -9.36 2.99 -7.39
CA GLY A 73 -8.81 4.33 -7.31
C GLY A 73 -7.67 4.45 -6.30
N CYS A 74 -6.87 3.39 -6.18
CA CYS A 74 -5.65 3.43 -5.39
C CYS A 74 -4.59 4.27 -6.10
N CYS A 75 -3.79 4.99 -5.33
CA CYS A 75 -2.58 5.66 -5.82
C CYS A 75 -1.31 4.88 -5.50
N GLN A 76 -1.42 3.81 -4.70
CA GLN A 76 -0.31 3.01 -4.23
C GLN A 76 -0.68 1.52 -4.26
N ILE A 77 0.34 0.69 -4.47
CA ILE A 77 0.26 -0.75 -4.31
C ILE A 77 1.41 -1.22 -3.42
N GLY A 78 1.09 -2.03 -2.40
CA GLY A 78 2.07 -2.61 -1.47
C GLY A 78 2.29 -4.08 -1.78
N TRP A 79 3.45 -4.41 -2.35
CA TRP A 79 3.81 -5.76 -2.72
C TRP A 79 4.52 -6.50 -1.59
N LYS A 80 4.13 -7.75 -1.34
CA LYS A 80 4.96 -8.67 -0.56
C LYS A 80 6.30 -8.86 -1.27
N ASP A 81 7.43 -8.82 -0.55
CA ASP A 81 8.77 -8.81 -1.13
C ASP A 81 9.02 -9.90 -2.19
N GLN A 82 8.55 -11.13 -1.94
CA GLN A 82 8.70 -12.24 -2.87
C GLN A 82 7.95 -12.03 -4.21
N LEU A 83 6.98 -11.13 -4.25
CA LEU A 83 6.20 -10.80 -5.44
C LEU A 83 6.71 -9.55 -6.15
N ALA A 84 7.56 -8.76 -5.50
CA ALA A 84 8.13 -7.52 -6.03
C ALA A 84 9.31 -7.82 -7.00
N THR A 85 8.99 -8.46 -8.13
CA THR A 85 9.94 -8.70 -9.22
C THR A 85 10.19 -7.43 -10.02
N ASP A 86 11.30 -7.37 -10.76
CA ASP A 86 11.64 -6.24 -11.63
C ASP A 86 10.52 -5.94 -12.63
N GLU A 87 9.92 -6.99 -13.19
CA GLU A 87 8.82 -6.88 -14.14
C GLU A 87 7.58 -6.26 -13.49
N ILE A 88 7.18 -6.75 -12.33
CA ILE A 88 6.02 -6.22 -11.59
C ILE A 88 6.26 -4.77 -11.15
N ILE A 89 7.45 -4.44 -10.67
CA ILE A 89 7.80 -3.06 -10.31
C ILE A 89 7.70 -2.14 -11.54
N LYS A 90 8.26 -2.58 -12.68
CA LYS A 90 8.18 -1.83 -13.94
C LYS A 90 6.73 -1.60 -14.40
N LEU A 91 5.90 -2.64 -14.38
CA LEU A 91 4.48 -2.55 -14.75
C LEU A 91 3.71 -1.63 -13.80
N THR A 92 4.00 -1.69 -12.49
CA THR A 92 3.38 -0.82 -11.49
C THR A 92 3.75 0.65 -11.74
N HIS A 93 5.01 0.95 -12.08
CA HIS A 93 5.43 2.30 -12.48
C HIS A 93 4.74 2.78 -13.76
N GLN A 94 4.60 1.91 -14.76
CA GLN A 94 3.89 2.25 -16.00
C GLN A 94 2.42 2.60 -15.73
N ALA A 95 1.80 1.95 -14.74
CA ALA A 95 0.45 2.25 -14.27
C ALA A 95 0.36 3.53 -13.42
N LYS A 96 1.49 4.21 -13.16
CA LYS A 96 1.60 5.44 -12.35
C LYS A 96 1.11 5.26 -10.91
N LEU A 97 1.36 4.10 -10.34
CA LEU A 97 1.10 3.78 -8.94
C LEU A 97 2.40 3.91 -8.14
N ASP A 98 2.31 4.50 -6.96
CA ASP A 98 3.38 4.43 -5.97
C ASP A 98 3.56 2.99 -5.50
N ILE A 99 4.80 2.62 -5.17
CA ILE A 99 5.14 1.25 -4.77
C ILE A 99 5.68 1.26 -3.36
N SER A 100 5.10 0.44 -2.48
CA SER A 100 5.74 0.00 -1.25
C SER A 100 6.02 -1.50 -1.29
N VAL A 101 7.07 -1.94 -0.60
CA VAL A 101 7.45 -3.37 -0.51
C VAL A 101 7.58 -3.77 0.96
N TRP A 102 7.00 -4.90 1.34
CA TRP A 102 6.92 -5.42 2.71
C TRP A 102 7.14 -6.94 2.76
N THR A 103 7.69 -7.54 3.79
CA THR A 103 8.53 -6.90 4.78
C THR A 103 9.98 -7.13 4.37
N VAL A 104 10.76 -6.08 4.24
CA VAL A 104 12.14 -6.15 3.77
C VAL A 104 13.08 -5.87 4.93
N ASN A 105 13.82 -6.88 5.39
CA ASN A 105 14.77 -6.79 6.50
C ASN A 105 16.23 -6.93 6.05
N ASP A 106 16.46 -7.32 4.79
CA ASP A 106 17.80 -7.42 4.19
C ASP A 106 18.21 -6.08 3.56
N VAL A 107 19.39 -5.58 3.93
CA VAL A 107 19.89 -4.28 3.50
C VAL A 107 20.22 -4.25 2.01
N GLU A 108 20.79 -5.32 1.47
CA GLU A 108 21.16 -5.36 0.04
C GLU A 108 19.89 -5.44 -0.83
N ARG A 109 18.89 -6.18 -0.38
CA ARG A 109 17.57 -6.19 -1.03
C ARG A 109 16.91 -4.80 -0.99
N ALA A 110 17.00 -4.11 0.14
CA ALA A 110 16.46 -2.75 0.29
C ALA A 110 17.16 -1.76 -0.66
N LYS A 111 18.48 -1.81 -0.78
CA LYS A 111 19.24 -1.00 -1.74
C LYS A 111 18.83 -1.28 -3.18
N TYR A 112 18.67 -2.56 -3.51
CA TYR A 112 18.23 -2.97 -4.84
C TYR A 112 16.85 -2.41 -5.18
N LEU A 113 15.89 -2.57 -4.28
CA LEU A 113 14.55 -2.01 -4.45
C LEU A 113 14.55 -0.47 -4.56
N GLN A 114 15.42 0.20 -3.79
CA GLN A 114 15.61 1.65 -3.90
C GLN A 114 16.10 2.05 -5.30
N GLN A 115 17.04 1.28 -5.90
CA GLN A 115 17.50 1.51 -7.27
C GLN A 115 16.41 1.31 -8.31
N LEU A 116 15.45 0.42 -8.05
CA LEU A 116 14.26 0.23 -8.89
C LEU A 116 13.21 1.34 -8.71
N GLY A 117 13.43 2.29 -7.80
CA GLY A 117 12.62 3.49 -7.65
C GLY A 117 11.34 3.31 -6.84
N ILE A 118 11.27 2.35 -5.91
CA ILE A 118 10.13 2.23 -5.01
C ILE A 118 10.02 3.45 -4.08
N GLN A 119 8.81 3.81 -3.66
CA GLN A 119 8.56 4.97 -2.81
C GLN A 119 8.49 4.63 -1.32
N GLY A 120 8.20 3.37 -0.98
CA GLY A 120 8.05 2.92 0.40
C GLY A 120 8.74 1.59 0.66
N LEU A 121 9.41 1.50 1.82
CA LEU A 121 9.97 0.25 2.33
C LEU A 121 9.40 0.00 3.71
N ILE A 122 8.75 -1.15 3.90
CA ILE A 122 8.22 -1.57 5.20
C ILE A 122 9.14 -2.63 5.78
N THR A 123 9.65 -2.38 6.98
CA THR A 123 10.70 -3.17 7.62
C THR A 123 10.51 -3.27 9.14
N ASP A 124 10.95 -4.38 9.73
CA ASP A 124 11.01 -4.57 11.20
C ASP A 124 12.25 -3.93 11.82
N VAL A 125 13.22 -3.51 10.99
CA VAL A 125 14.53 -2.97 11.43
C VAL A 125 14.78 -1.54 10.91
N PRO A 126 13.86 -0.58 11.18
CA PRO A 126 13.90 0.74 10.56
C PRO A 126 15.19 1.52 10.86
N SER A 127 15.73 1.42 12.05
CA SER A 127 16.97 2.10 12.41
C SER A 127 18.18 1.62 11.61
N THR A 128 18.22 0.34 11.24
CA THR A 128 19.25 -0.23 10.39
C THR A 128 19.09 0.25 8.95
N MET A 129 17.86 0.23 8.43
CA MET A 129 17.56 0.68 7.08
C MET A 129 17.88 2.17 6.89
N LEU A 130 17.47 3.04 7.81
CA LEU A 130 17.77 4.48 7.74
C LEU A 130 19.28 4.75 7.65
N ARG A 131 20.11 4.05 8.45
CA ARG A 131 21.55 4.19 8.38
C ARG A 131 22.17 3.67 7.10
N SER A 132 21.63 2.59 6.55
CA SER A 132 22.21 1.88 5.40
C SER A 132 21.80 2.45 4.05
N LEU A 133 20.63 3.07 3.96
CA LEU A 133 20.07 3.65 2.74
C LEU A 133 20.38 5.15 2.59
N CYS A 134 21.12 5.74 3.52
CA CYS A 134 21.46 7.17 3.54
C CYS A 134 20.22 8.08 3.45
N LEU A 135 19.17 7.73 4.17
CA LEU A 135 17.92 8.48 4.26
C LEU A 135 17.92 9.47 5.41
#